data_87119894ec98698d166ecfec00b87851
#
_entry.id   87119894ec98698d166ecfec00b87851
#
_cell.length_a   1.000
_cell.length_b   1.000
_cell.length_c   1.000
_cell.angle_alpha   90.00
_cell.angle_beta   90.00
_cell.angle_gamma   90.00
#
_symmetry.space_group_name_H-M   'P 1'
#
loop_
_entity.id
_entity.type
_entity.pdbx_description
1 polymer ?
#
loop_
_entity_poly.entity_id
_entity_poly.type
_entity_poly.pdbx_seq_one_letter_code
_entity_poly.pdbx_strand_id
1 'polypeptide(L)'
;NLSDKFTLIVIKSTVPVGTAEKVHAAMAKNAKCEFDIVSNPEFLREGYAVDDFMKPDRVVIGTSSEKAKKLIEELYKPYVRQGNPIIFMDEKSAELTKYAANAFLATKITFMNEIANLCEKLGADVDAVRIGIGSDARIGKRFLFPGIGYGGSCFPKDVQALAKSAAEVNYNFKILDSVMDINEKQKTIIVPKIKDYFSGNLKG
;
A
#
# COMPACT_ATOMS: atom_id res chain seq x y z
N ASN A 1 -2.18 31.76 1.87
CA ASN A 1 -1.21 32.79 2.27
C ASN A 1 -0.07 32.10 3.00
N LEU A 2 1.07 31.89 2.32
CA LEU A 2 2.30 31.46 3.00
C LEU A 2 2.83 32.65 3.81
N SER A 3 3.27 32.39 5.03
CA SER A 3 3.91 33.40 5.87
C SER A 3 5.26 33.84 5.24
N ASP A 4 5.79 34.99 5.62
CA ASP A 4 7.14 35.43 5.22
C ASP A 4 8.27 34.58 5.85
N LYS A 5 7.88 33.54 6.58
CA LYS A 5 8.80 32.58 7.24
C LYS A 5 8.91 31.32 6.41
N PHE A 6 10.01 30.58 6.60
CA PHE A 6 10.19 29.25 6.05
C PHE A 6 8.96 28.38 6.27
N THR A 7 8.51 27.73 5.22
CA THR A 7 7.32 26.86 5.24
C THR A 7 7.66 25.45 4.79
N LEU A 8 7.39 24.45 5.62
CA LEU A 8 7.50 23.05 5.26
C LEU A 8 6.13 22.52 4.79
N ILE A 9 6.09 22.00 3.56
CA ILE A 9 4.90 21.42 2.97
C ILE A 9 5.01 19.91 2.99
N VAL A 10 4.09 19.25 3.68
CA VAL A 10 4.11 17.80 3.85
C VAL A 10 2.96 17.16 3.07
N ILE A 11 3.29 16.34 2.08
CA ILE A 11 2.33 15.55 1.32
C ILE A 11 2.09 14.26 2.08
N LYS A 12 0.94 14.17 2.76
CA LYS A 12 0.54 13.01 3.55
C LYS A 12 -0.26 11.97 2.74
N SER A 13 -0.97 12.42 1.73
CA SER A 13 -1.82 11.58 0.89
C SER A 13 -1.00 10.65 0.00
N THR A 14 -1.58 9.50 -0.38
CA THR A 14 -1.05 8.65 -1.44
C THR A 14 -1.21 9.36 -2.78
N VAL A 15 -0.11 9.69 -3.41
CA VAL A 15 -0.03 10.49 -4.65
C VAL A 15 0.85 9.79 -5.69
N PRO A 16 0.63 10.02 -6.99
CA PRO A 16 1.49 9.47 -8.04
C PRO A 16 2.96 9.87 -7.85
N VAL A 17 3.87 8.97 -8.26
CA VAL A 17 5.32 9.21 -8.19
C VAL A 17 5.69 10.47 -8.99
N GLY A 18 6.53 11.34 -8.41
CA GLY A 18 6.89 12.64 -8.97
C GLY A 18 5.94 13.78 -8.62
N THR A 19 4.98 13.55 -7.71
CA THR A 19 4.05 14.61 -7.27
C THR A 19 4.77 15.69 -6.47
N ALA A 20 5.70 15.33 -5.60
CA ALA A 20 6.48 16.32 -4.83
C ALA A 20 7.23 17.30 -5.74
N GLU A 21 7.83 16.82 -6.83
CA GLU A 21 8.50 17.67 -7.82
C GLU A 21 7.52 18.63 -8.50
N LYS A 22 6.33 18.13 -8.88
CA LYS A 22 5.28 18.96 -9.50
C LYS A 22 4.78 20.03 -8.54
N VAL A 23 4.58 19.68 -7.27
CA VAL A 23 4.17 20.64 -6.21
C VAL A 23 5.26 21.67 -6.01
N HIS A 24 6.53 21.25 -5.91
CA HIS A 24 7.67 22.17 -5.80
C HIS A 24 7.72 23.16 -6.97
N ALA A 25 7.63 22.66 -8.21
CA ALA A 25 7.66 23.51 -9.40
C ALA A 25 6.48 24.48 -9.49
N ALA A 26 5.29 24.06 -9.04
CA ALA A 26 4.11 24.92 -9.02
C ALA A 26 4.23 26.02 -7.95
N MET A 27 4.75 25.68 -6.78
CA MET A 27 4.93 26.62 -5.69
C MET A 27 6.05 27.63 -5.96
N ALA A 28 7.17 27.21 -6.52
CA ALA A 28 8.31 28.04 -6.84
C ALA A 28 7.94 29.24 -7.74
N LYS A 29 6.85 29.14 -8.52
CA LYS A 29 6.38 30.24 -9.39
C LYS A 29 5.79 31.42 -8.61
N ASN A 30 5.25 31.17 -7.42
CA ASN A 30 4.50 32.18 -6.66
C ASN A 30 4.90 32.30 -5.19
N ALA A 31 5.82 31.47 -4.71
CA ALA A 31 6.27 31.50 -3.33
C ALA A 31 7.04 32.80 -3.03
N LYS A 32 6.67 33.46 -1.94
CA LYS A 32 7.33 34.66 -1.42
C LYS A 32 8.26 34.36 -0.25
N CYS A 33 8.34 33.09 0.16
CA CYS A 33 9.19 32.63 1.26
C CYS A 33 9.96 31.39 0.84
N GLU A 34 11.02 31.07 1.56
CA GLU A 34 11.72 29.79 1.47
C GLU A 34 10.79 28.67 1.88
N PHE A 35 10.76 27.57 1.13
CA PHE A 35 9.94 26.41 1.44
C PHE A 35 10.64 25.11 1.01
N ASP A 36 10.26 24.02 1.68
CA ASP A 36 10.65 22.66 1.30
C ASP A 36 9.40 21.79 1.14
N ILE A 37 9.52 20.73 0.34
CA ILE A 37 8.49 19.71 0.16
C ILE A 37 8.96 18.41 0.78
N VAL A 38 8.04 17.72 1.44
CA VAL A 38 8.25 16.40 2.04
C VAL A 38 7.15 15.46 1.58
N SER A 39 7.51 14.31 1.05
CA SER A 39 6.60 13.18 0.86
C SER A 39 6.60 12.33 2.12
N ASN A 40 5.45 12.23 2.79
CA ASN A 40 5.30 11.44 4.00
C ASN A 40 4.05 10.56 3.91
N PRO A 41 4.11 9.50 3.10
CA PRO A 41 2.98 8.60 2.92
C PRO A 41 2.57 7.95 4.24
N GLU A 42 1.27 7.69 4.40
CA GLU A 42 0.72 7.00 5.56
C GLU A 42 0.61 5.48 5.28
N PHE A 43 0.67 4.66 6.35
CA PHE A 43 0.50 3.21 6.29
C PHE A 43 -0.55 2.75 7.32
N LEU A 44 -1.62 3.52 7.43
CA LEU A 44 -2.69 3.31 8.41
C LEU A 44 -3.62 2.20 7.94
N ARG A 45 -4.10 1.39 8.90
CA ARG A 45 -5.11 0.36 8.66
C ARG A 45 -6.49 0.90 8.99
N GLU A 46 -7.47 0.58 8.17
CA GLU A 46 -8.86 0.89 8.44
C GLU A 46 -9.30 0.25 9.78
N GLY A 47 -9.99 1.03 10.61
CA GLY A 47 -10.37 0.62 11.97
C GLY A 47 -9.28 0.80 13.04
N TYR A 48 -8.00 0.96 12.66
CA TYR A 48 -6.86 1.10 13.58
C TYR A 48 -6.03 2.36 13.33
N ALA A 49 -6.54 3.30 12.55
CA ALA A 49 -5.77 4.45 12.05
C ALA A 49 -5.16 5.31 13.16
N VAL A 50 -5.86 5.51 14.27
CA VAL A 50 -5.37 6.30 15.41
C VAL A 50 -4.19 5.58 16.08
N ASP A 51 -4.33 4.29 16.37
CA ASP A 51 -3.27 3.50 17.00
C ASP A 51 -2.04 3.42 16.08
N ASP A 52 -2.24 3.18 14.79
CA ASP A 52 -1.17 3.10 13.79
C ASP A 52 -0.43 4.44 13.64
N PHE A 53 -1.14 5.57 13.79
CA PHE A 53 -0.52 6.90 13.75
C PHE A 53 0.25 7.20 15.04
N MET A 54 -0.32 6.85 16.19
CA MET A 54 0.29 7.12 17.50
C MET A 54 1.47 6.19 17.83
N LYS A 55 1.49 4.98 17.22
CA LYS A 55 2.53 3.95 17.40
C LYS A 55 2.86 3.31 16.05
N PRO A 56 3.46 4.07 15.12
CA PRO A 56 3.72 3.57 13.78
C PRO A 56 4.80 2.48 13.79
N ASP A 57 4.63 1.41 13.01
CA ASP A 57 5.69 0.42 12.77
C ASP A 57 6.94 1.06 12.14
N ARG A 58 6.75 2.10 11.32
CA ARG A 58 7.76 2.94 10.69
C ARG A 58 7.16 4.25 10.21
N VAL A 59 8.00 5.25 10.06
CA VAL A 59 7.67 6.51 9.37
C VAL A 59 8.56 6.64 8.15
N VAL A 60 7.97 6.80 6.96
CA VAL A 60 8.71 7.00 5.70
C VAL A 60 8.69 8.47 5.34
N ILE A 61 9.86 9.04 5.10
CA ILE A 61 10.06 10.46 4.78
C ILE A 61 10.88 10.59 3.51
N GLY A 62 10.26 11.17 2.49
CA GLY A 62 10.93 11.53 1.24
C GLY A 62 11.27 13.01 1.23
N THR A 63 12.55 13.34 1.33
CA THR A 63 13.06 14.69 1.17
C THR A 63 14.56 14.70 0.98
N SER A 64 15.05 15.59 0.12
CA SER A 64 16.48 15.89 -0.08
C SER A 64 16.98 17.01 0.82
N SER A 65 16.09 17.74 1.53
CA SER A 65 16.44 18.86 2.40
C SER A 65 16.85 18.41 3.80
N GLU A 66 18.07 18.70 4.22
CA GLU A 66 18.53 18.43 5.59
C GLU A 66 17.78 19.24 6.65
N LYS A 67 17.29 20.44 6.27
CA LYS A 67 16.45 21.27 7.14
C LYS A 67 15.09 20.62 7.36
N ALA A 68 14.47 20.12 6.28
CA ALA A 68 13.20 19.39 6.35
C ALA A 68 13.34 18.10 7.16
N LYS A 69 14.42 17.32 6.98
CA LYS A 69 14.69 16.09 7.76
C LYS A 69 14.68 16.37 9.26
N LYS A 70 15.41 17.38 9.71
CA LYS A 70 15.48 17.74 11.14
C LYS A 70 14.11 18.11 11.71
N LEU A 71 13.35 18.94 10.99
CA LEU A 71 12.02 19.36 11.44
C LEU A 71 11.04 18.18 11.54
N ILE A 72 11.05 17.29 10.54
CA ILE A 72 10.20 16.10 10.54
C ILE A 72 10.64 15.11 11.62
N GLU A 73 11.93 14.94 11.82
CA GLU A 73 12.45 14.07 12.91
C GLU A 73 11.97 14.56 14.28
N GLU A 74 12.09 15.87 14.55
CA GLU A 74 11.57 16.47 15.78
C GLU A 74 10.06 16.26 15.94
N LEU A 75 9.30 16.44 14.85
CA LEU A 75 7.86 16.24 14.85
C LEU A 75 7.46 14.79 15.20
N TYR A 76 8.14 13.80 14.62
CA TYR A 76 7.81 12.39 14.84
C TYR A 76 8.47 11.75 16.05
N LYS A 77 9.49 12.37 16.65
CA LYS A 77 10.19 11.86 17.82
C LYS A 77 9.29 11.39 18.98
N PRO A 78 8.16 12.06 19.31
CA PRO A 78 7.26 11.57 20.35
C PRO A 78 6.59 10.23 20.01
N TYR A 79 6.37 9.94 18.74
CA TYR A 79 5.62 8.77 18.24
C TYR A 79 6.50 7.54 18.00
N VAL A 80 7.81 7.72 17.82
CA VAL A 80 8.78 6.64 17.53
C VAL A 80 9.66 6.26 18.75
N ARG A 81 9.25 6.63 19.97
CA ARG A 81 10.02 6.40 21.20
C ARG A 81 10.31 4.93 21.51
N GLN A 82 9.57 4.00 20.89
CA GLN A 82 9.75 2.55 21.10
C GLN A 82 10.80 1.93 20.16
N GLY A 83 11.63 2.74 19.49
CA GLY A 83 12.68 2.27 18.59
C GLY A 83 12.22 1.99 17.17
N ASN A 84 10.98 2.34 16.81
CA ASN A 84 10.51 2.24 15.44
C ASN A 84 11.23 3.27 14.54
N PRO A 85 11.67 2.88 13.34
CA PRO A 85 12.54 3.74 12.55
C PRO A 85 11.78 4.87 11.85
N ILE A 86 12.41 6.05 11.77
CA ILE A 86 12.15 7.03 10.72
C ILE A 86 13.11 6.73 9.58
N ILE A 87 12.56 6.41 8.40
CA ILE A 87 13.32 6.01 7.22
C ILE A 87 13.32 7.19 6.25
N PHE A 88 14.49 7.79 6.05
CA PHE A 88 14.68 8.88 5.09
C PHE A 88 15.09 8.34 3.73
N MET A 89 14.52 8.92 2.67
CA MET A 89 14.82 8.63 1.27
C MET A 89 14.49 9.85 0.41
N ASP A 90 14.69 9.78 -0.90
CA ASP A 90 14.21 10.81 -1.81
C ASP A 90 12.69 10.78 -1.95
N GLU A 91 12.11 11.85 -2.49
CA GLU A 91 10.67 12.04 -2.58
C GLU A 91 9.99 10.97 -3.44
N LYS A 92 10.58 10.62 -4.59
CA LYS A 92 10.04 9.59 -5.51
C LYS A 92 10.05 8.20 -4.88
N SER A 93 11.12 7.87 -4.19
CA SER A 93 11.23 6.59 -3.46
C SER A 93 10.18 6.48 -2.36
N ALA A 94 9.92 7.56 -1.63
CA ALA A 94 8.88 7.58 -0.59
C ALA A 94 7.47 7.42 -1.18
N GLU A 95 7.17 8.13 -2.27
CA GLU A 95 5.90 7.99 -3.00
C GLU A 95 5.72 6.57 -3.53
N LEU A 96 6.76 5.99 -4.16
CA LEU A 96 6.73 4.62 -4.68
C LEU A 96 6.58 3.57 -3.57
N THR A 97 7.22 3.78 -2.41
CA THR A 97 7.18 2.84 -1.27
C THR A 97 5.75 2.54 -0.82
N LYS A 98 4.86 3.54 -0.82
CA LYS A 98 3.44 3.34 -0.46
C LYS A 98 2.74 2.39 -1.42
N TYR A 99 2.88 2.62 -2.72
CA TYR A 99 2.28 1.77 -3.76
C TYR A 99 2.86 0.36 -3.74
N ALA A 100 4.18 0.24 -3.64
CA ALA A 100 4.87 -1.05 -3.58
C ALA A 100 4.40 -1.88 -2.38
N ALA A 101 4.26 -1.25 -1.20
CA ALA A 101 3.76 -1.94 -0.01
C ALA A 101 2.34 -2.47 -0.21
N ASN A 102 1.40 -1.64 -0.69
CA ASN A 102 0.02 -2.06 -0.91
C ASN A 102 -0.10 -3.11 -2.02
N ALA A 103 0.65 -2.97 -3.11
CA ALA A 103 0.70 -3.94 -4.19
C ALA A 103 1.24 -5.29 -3.72
N PHE A 104 2.27 -5.29 -2.86
CA PHE A 104 2.81 -6.52 -2.29
C PHE A 104 1.81 -7.22 -1.36
N LEU A 105 1.08 -6.48 -0.53
CA LEU A 105 0.03 -7.04 0.32
C LEU A 105 -1.12 -7.63 -0.52
N ALA A 106 -1.55 -6.95 -1.58
CA ALA A 106 -2.53 -7.46 -2.53
C ALA A 106 -2.05 -8.74 -3.23
N THR A 107 -0.76 -8.80 -3.59
CA THR A 107 -0.13 -10.00 -4.17
C THR A 107 -0.16 -11.17 -3.19
N LYS A 108 0.13 -10.97 -1.90
CA LYS A 108 0.05 -12.03 -0.88
C LYS A 108 -1.36 -12.60 -0.76
N ILE A 109 -2.39 -11.74 -0.74
CA ILE A 109 -3.79 -12.18 -0.69
C ILE A 109 -4.13 -12.99 -1.95
N THR A 110 -3.78 -12.47 -3.13
CA THR A 110 -4.05 -13.13 -4.42
C THR A 110 -3.34 -14.48 -4.52
N PHE A 111 -2.08 -14.55 -4.11
CA PHE A 111 -1.33 -15.80 -4.06
C PHE A 111 -2.04 -16.83 -3.17
N MET A 112 -2.51 -16.43 -1.99
CA MET A 112 -3.23 -17.34 -1.09
C MET A 112 -4.60 -17.74 -1.64
N ASN A 113 -5.27 -16.91 -2.41
CA ASN A 113 -6.49 -17.26 -3.11
C ASN A 113 -6.24 -18.36 -4.15
N GLU A 114 -5.16 -18.26 -4.94
CA GLU A 114 -4.76 -19.31 -5.89
C GLU A 114 -4.40 -20.62 -5.17
N ILE A 115 -3.67 -20.52 -4.05
CA ILE A 115 -3.37 -21.71 -3.22
C ILE A 115 -4.64 -22.35 -2.67
N ALA A 116 -5.62 -21.56 -2.21
CA ALA A 116 -6.89 -22.08 -1.72
C ALA A 116 -7.66 -22.82 -2.82
N ASN A 117 -7.73 -22.22 -4.01
CA ASN A 117 -8.37 -22.83 -5.18
C ASN A 117 -7.68 -24.15 -5.60
N LEU A 118 -6.36 -24.21 -5.47
CA LEU A 118 -5.59 -25.41 -5.73
C LEU A 118 -5.81 -26.47 -4.65
N CYS A 119 -5.84 -26.07 -3.37
CA CYS A 119 -6.13 -26.98 -2.25
C CYS A 119 -7.49 -27.69 -2.41
N GLU A 120 -8.52 -26.97 -2.83
CA GLU A 120 -9.84 -27.57 -3.11
C GLU A 120 -9.76 -28.70 -4.15
N LYS A 121 -8.93 -28.54 -5.18
CA LYS A 121 -8.76 -29.55 -6.24
C LYS A 121 -7.92 -30.74 -5.80
N LEU A 122 -6.98 -30.50 -4.91
CA LEU A 122 -6.03 -31.53 -4.42
C LEU A 122 -6.52 -32.23 -3.15
N GLY A 123 -7.61 -31.75 -2.53
CA GLY A 123 -8.08 -32.25 -1.23
C GLY A 123 -7.16 -31.84 -0.06
N ALA A 124 -6.42 -30.75 -0.19
CA ALA A 124 -5.54 -30.22 0.85
C ALA A 124 -6.26 -29.16 1.71
N ASP A 125 -5.80 -29.01 2.95
CA ASP A 125 -6.30 -28.00 3.87
C ASP A 125 -5.50 -26.70 3.71
N VAL A 126 -6.14 -25.66 3.22
CA VAL A 126 -5.53 -24.33 3.00
C VAL A 126 -5.09 -23.67 4.31
N ASP A 127 -5.79 -23.90 5.41
CA ASP A 127 -5.39 -23.34 6.71
C ASP A 127 -4.11 -23.99 7.24
N ALA A 128 -3.96 -25.31 7.06
CA ALA A 128 -2.72 -26.00 7.38
C ALA A 128 -1.55 -25.47 6.50
N VAL A 129 -1.77 -25.30 5.19
CA VAL A 129 -0.77 -24.70 4.28
C VAL A 129 -0.42 -23.27 4.72
N ARG A 130 -1.41 -22.45 5.01
CA ARG A 130 -1.23 -21.05 5.49
C ARG A 130 -0.39 -21.00 6.77
N ILE A 131 -0.68 -21.85 7.74
CA ILE A 131 0.06 -21.93 9.00
C ILE A 131 1.50 -22.38 8.71
N GLY A 132 1.66 -23.40 7.88
CA GLY A 132 2.97 -23.93 7.50
C GLY A 132 3.87 -22.86 6.89
N ILE A 133 3.43 -22.21 5.81
CA ILE A 133 4.24 -21.17 5.14
C ILE A 133 4.40 -19.92 6.00
N GLY A 134 3.36 -19.52 6.75
CA GLY A 134 3.38 -18.33 7.60
C GLY A 134 4.26 -18.46 8.85
N SER A 135 4.68 -19.68 9.22
CA SER A 135 5.64 -19.92 10.29
C SER A 135 7.08 -19.52 9.92
N ASP A 136 7.39 -19.43 8.63
CA ASP A 136 8.69 -18.93 8.15
C ASP A 136 8.73 -17.40 8.35
N ALA A 137 9.71 -16.92 9.15
CA ALA A 137 9.88 -15.51 9.44
C ALA A 137 10.10 -14.63 8.20
N ARG A 138 10.63 -15.22 7.10
CA ARG A 138 10.83 -14.52 5.81
C ARG A 138 9.50 -14.20 5.11
N ILE A 139 8.44 -14.99 5.37
CA ILE A 139 7.10 -14.85 4.79
C ILE A 139 6.19 -14.07 5.75
N GLY A 140 6.15 -14.51 7.02
CA GLY A 140 5.32 -13.96 8.06
C GLY A 140 3.84 -14.30 7.92
N LYS A 141 3.10 -14.20 9.01
CA LYS A 141 1.71 -14.69 9.12
C LYS A 141 0.65 -13.74 8.53
N ARG A 142 0.99 -12.46 8.32
CA ARG A 142 0.02 -11.43 7.92
C ARG A 142 -0.26 -11.48 6.42
N PHE A 143 -1.51 -11.18 6.04
CA PHE A 143 -2.00 -11.13 4.65
C PHE A 143 -1.93 -12.47 3.89
N LEU A 144 -2.03 -13.59 4.62
CA LEU A 144 -2.08 -14.94 4.07
C LEU A 144 -3.49 -15.57 4.20
N PHE A 145 -4.54 -14.79 4.36
CA PHE A 145 -5.90 -15.28 4.51
C PHE A 145 -6.61 -15.25 3.15
N PRO A 146 -6.99 -16.44 2.60
CA PRO A 146 -7.75 -16.49 1.35
C PRO A 146 -9.20 -16.07 1.57
N GLY A 147 -9.85 -15.65 0.48
CA GLY A 147 -11.25 -15.25 0.48
C GLY A 147 -11.76 -15.00 -0.94
N ILE A 148 -12.76 -14.15 -1.08
CA ILE A 148 -13.37 -13.78 -2.37
C ILE A 148 -12.65 -12.62 -3.07
N GLY A 149 -11.35 -12.49 -2.85
CA GLY A 149 -10.50 -11.43 -3.39
C GLY A 149 -10.29 -10.28 -2.40
N TYR A 150 -9.37 -9.38 -2.76
CA TYR A 150 -9.18 -8.13 -2.06
C TYR A 150 -10.10 -7.04 -2.61
N GLY A 151 -10.47 -6.10 -1.75
CA GLY A 151 -11.30 -4.95 -2.07
C GLY A 151 -10.91 -3.75 -1.22
N GLY A 152 -11.91 -2.95 -0.86
CA GLY A 152 -11.74 -1.72 -0.09
C GLY A 152 -11.29 -0.53 -0.93
N SER A 153 -11.05 0.61 -0.27
CA SER A 153 -10.72 1.88 -0.92
C SER A 153 -9.26 1.99 -1.35
N CYS A 154 -8.34 1.17 -0.80
CA CYS A 154 -6.89 1.33 -0.98
C CYS A 154 -6.31 0.35 -2.01
N PHE A 155 -6.45 -0.97 -1.79
CA PHE A 155 -5.76 -1.94 -2.62
C PHE A 155 -6.09 -1.85 -4.12
N PRO A 156 -7.38 -1.82 -4.55
CA PRO A 156 -7.69 -1.74 -5.97
C PRO A 156 -7.12 -0.49 -6.62
N LYS A 157 -7.29 0.65 -5.97
CA LYS A 157 -6.80 1.94 -6.46
C LYS A 157 -5.28 2.00 -6.57
N ASP A 158 -4.57 1.54 -5.53
CA ASP A 158 -3.12 1.66 -5.46
C ASP A 158 -2.41 0.66 -6.39
N VAL A 159 -2.94 -0.57 -6.54
CA VAL A 159 -2.44 -1.56 -7.51
C VAL A 159 -2.59 -1.04 -8.94
N GLN A 160 -3.78 -0.49 -9.28
CA GLN A 160 -4.03 0.09 -10.60
C GLN A 160 -3.14 1.31 -10.85
N ALA A 161 -2.96 2.19 -9.86
CA ALA A 161 -2.11 3.36 -9.99
C ALA A 161 -0.65 2.99 -10.23
N LEU A 162 -0.14 1.95 -9.53
CA LEU A 162 1.23 1.47 -9.75
C LEU A 162 1.39 0.84 -11.14
N ALA A 163 0.44 0.04 -11.59
CA ALA A 163 0.45 -0.53 -12.95
C ALA A 163 0.42 0.57 -14.02
N LYS A 164 -0.41 1.61 -13.83
CA LYS A 164 -0.45 2.77 -14.71
C LYS A 164 0.87 3.53 -14.74
N SER A 165 1.46 3.80 -13.57
CA SER A 165 2.76 4.48 -13.49
C SER A 165 3.87 3.68 -14.18
N ALA A 166 3.83 2.36 -14.10
CA ALA A 166 4.75 1.49 -14.82
C ALA A 166 4.56 1.62 -16.35
N ALA A 167 3.32 1.63 -16.83
CA ALA A 167 3.00 1.80 -18.24
C ALA A 167 3.44 3.16 -18.80
N GLU A 168 3.34 4.24 -18.03
CA GLU A 168 3.78 5.59 -18.39
C GLU A 168 5.30 5.67 -18.71
N VAL A 169 6.09 4.75 -18.13
CA VAL A 169 7.53 4.60 -18.40
C VAL A 169 7.84 3.37 -19.28
N ASN A 170 6.86 2.84 -19.99
CA ASN A 170 6.98 1.66 -20.85
C ASN A 170 7.47 0.40 -20.14
N TYR A 171 7.18 0.26 -18.84
CA TYR A 171 7.48 -0.93 -18.06
C TYR A 171 6.24 -1.83 -17.91
N ASN A 172 6.31 -3.05 -18.45
CA ASN A 172 5.24 -4.04 -18.31
C ASN A 172 5.38 -4.75 -16.94
N PHE A 173 4.51 -4.43 -16.00
CA PHE A 173 4.54 -4.99 -14.64
C PHE A 173 3.67 -6.27 -14.55
N LYS A 174 4.14 -7.36 -15.16
CA LYS A 174 3.43 -8.63 -15.32
C LYS A 174 2.81 -9.20 -14.05
N ILE A 175 3.50 -9.07 -12.91
CA ILE A 175 2.97 -9.55 -11.62
C ILE A 175 1.68 -8.81 -11.26
N LEU A 176 1.64 -7.50 -11.41
CA LEU A 176 0.44 -6.71 -11.08
C LEU A 176 -0.71 -6.98 -12.03
N ASP A 177 -0.43 -7.17 -13.33
CA ASP A 177 -1.44 -7.56 -14.31
C ASP A 177 -2.09 -8.89 -13.90
N SER A 178 -1.26 -9.88 -13.53
CA SER A 178 -1.74 -11.17 -13.04
C SER A 178 -2.55 -11.05 -11.75
N VAL A 179 -2.08 -10.24 -10.80
CA VAL A 179 -2.76 -10.01 -9.53
C VAL A 179 -4.15 -9.40 -9.75
N MET A 180 -4.26 -8.42 -10.63
CA MET A 180 -5.55 -7.79 -10.96
C MET A 180 -6.50 -8.77 -11.64
N ASP A 181 -6.03 -9.52 -12.64
CA ASP A 181 -6.82 -10.49 -13.38
C ASP A 181 -7.35 -11.62 -12.46
N ILE A 182 -6.47 -12.19 -11.65
CA ILE A 182 -6.85 -13.23 -10.68
C ILE A 182 -7.86 -12.68 -9.66
N ASN A 183 -7.64 -11.48 -9.16
CA ASN A 183 -8.55 -10.86 -8.19
C ASN A 183 -9.96 -10.64 -8.77
N GLU A 184 -10.08 -10.22 -10.02
CA GLU A 184 -11.40 -10.08 -10.67
C GLU A 184 -12.10 -11.43 -10.82
N LYS A 185 -11.39 -12.49 -11.18
CA LYS A 185 -11.93 -13.86 -11.24
C LYS A 185 -12.35 -14.36 -9.86
N GLN A 186 -11.54 -14.08 -8.84
CA GLN A 186 -11.79 -14.51 -7.47
C GLN A 186 -13.09 -13.95 -6.89
N LYS A 187 -13.48 -12.73 -7.25
CA LYS A 187 -14.74 -12.12 -6.78
C LYS A 187 -15.98 -12.92 -7.14
N THR A 188 -15.92 -13.72 -8.18
CA THR A 188 -17.07 -14.50 -8.68
C THR A 188 -16.98 -15.99 -8.35
N ILE A 189 -15.91 -16.46 -7.68
CA ILE A 189 -15.64 -17.89 -7.47
C ILE A 189 -16.73 -18.60 -6.66
N ILE A 190 -17.45 -17.88 -5.80
CA ILE A 190 -18.52 -18.43 -4.99
C ILE A 190 -19.79 -18.69 -5.81
N VAL A 191 -19.99 -18.00 -6.93
CA VAL A 191 -21.24 -18.07 -7.71
C VAL A 191 -21.52 -19.47 -8.26
N PRO A 192 -20.56 -20.16 -8.92
CA PRO A 192 -20.77 -21.54 -9.35
C PRO A 192 -21.02 -22.47 -8.16
N LYS A 193 -20.28 -22.33 -7.06
CA LYS A 193 -20.48 -23.17 -5.84
C LYS A 193 -21.90 -23.03 -5.27
N ILE A 194 -22.46 -21.82 -5.22
CA ILE A 194 -23.85 -21.59 -4.80
C ILE A 194 -24.81 -22.25 -5.79
N LYS A 195 -24.61 -22.08 -7.09
CA LYS A 195 -25.46 -22.71 -8.12
C LYS A 195 -25.46 -24.22 -8.01
N ASP A 196 -24.30 -24.84 -7.82
CA ASP A 196 -24.16 -26.29 -7.71
C ASP A 196 -24.84 -26.79 -6.42
N TYR A 197 -24.63 -26.12 -5.29
CA TYR A 197 -25.26 -26.48 -4.01
C TYR A 197 -26.78 -26.46 -4.08
N PHE A 198 -27.37 -25.48 -4.73
CA PHE A 198 -28.84 -25.34 -4.89
C PHE A 198 -29.37 -26.01 -6.17
N SER A 199 -28.57 -26.80 -6.88
CA SER A 199 -28.94 -27.46 -8.14
C SER A 199 -29.55 -26.50 -9.17
N GLY A 200 -29.03 -25.27 -9.22
CA GLY A 200 -29.51 -24.20 -10.09
C GLY A 200 -30.78 -23.49 -9.65
N ASN A 201 -31.46 -23.93 -8.58
CA ASN A 201 -32.66 -23.29 -8.08
C ASN A 201 -32.29 -22.19 -7.05
N LEU A 202 -32.25 -20.95 -7.52
CA LEU A 202 -31.95 -19.77 -6.71
C LEU A 202 -33.18 -18.90 -6.41
N LYS A 203 -34.40 -19.47 -6.54
CA LYS A 203 -35.65 -18.80 -6.17
C LYS A 203 -35.91 -19.01 -4.68
N GLY A 204 -35.95 -17.91 -3.91
CA GLY A 204 -36.26 -17.91 -2.49
C GLY A 204 -36.33 -16.50 -1.96
#